data_d88e8458572dbc4edac2136a521772c8
#
_entry.id   d88e8458572dbc4edac2136a521772c8
#
_cell.length_a   1.000
_cell.length_b   1.000
_cell.length_c   1.000
_cell.angle_alpha   90.00
_cell.angle_beta   90.00
_cell.angle_gamma   90.00
#
_symmetry.space_group_name_H-M   'P 1'
#
loop_
_entity.id
_entity.type
_entity.pdbx_description
1 polymer ?
#
loop_
_entity_poly.entity_id
_entity_poly.type
_entity_poly.pdbx_seq_one_letter_code
_entity_poly.pdbx_strand_id
1 'polypeptide(L)'
;GNMMKRFLAYITVAIALLGISPLSQAKKVETPSSIISLMEKYSEETDAEFINLKGLLLKFAKPAMKDTPMADMVECLENICIFHVDKFSSEVSKKFNADLAAVLSEYIKVTETKEDKILNSIYMKQADENTISELLVYSTGDGINIVTMIGSIPISELEKMAASETEK
;
A
#
# COMPACT_ATOMS: atom_id res chain seq x y z
N GLY A 1 -10.57 6.35 8.20
CA GLY A 1 -10.17 7.31 9.13
C GLY A 1 -9.03 8.20 8.72
N ASN A 2 -8.77 9.15 9.57
CA ASN A 2 -7.76 10.13 9.30
C ASN A 2 -6.35 9.58 9.24
N MET A 3 -6.07 8.57 10.06
CA MET A 3 -4.72 8.01 10.10
C MET A 3 -4.34 7.39 8.76
N MET A 4 -5.28 6.70 8.15
CA MET A 4 -5.02 6.06 6.88
C MET A 4 -4.78 7.08 5.77
N LYS A 5 -5.60 8.14 5.75
CA LYS A 5 -5.41 9.21 4.79
C LYS A 5 -4.07 9.89 4.99
N ARG A 6 -3.68 10.11 6.24
CA ARG A 6 -2.40 10.73 6.55
C ARG A 6 -1.26 9.85 6.09
N PHE A 7 -1.38 8.55 6.32
CA PHE A 7 -0.35 7.61 5.92
C PHE A 7 -0.12 7.66 4.41
N LEU A 8 -1.21 7.62 3.65
CA LEU A 8 -1.11 7.69 2.20
C LEU A 8 -0.51 9.02 1.76
N ALA A 9 -0.90 10.11 2.42
CA ALA A 9 -0.37 11.42 2.09
C ALA A 9 1.13 11.51 2.36
N TYR A 10 1.58 10.96 3.49
CA TYR A 10 3.00 10.98 3.81
C TYR A 10 3.82 10.20 2.79
N ILE A 11 3.34 9.03 2.41
CA ILE A 11 4.05 8.22 1.43
C ILE A 11 4.11 8.94 0.09
N THR A 12 3.00 9.56 -0.31
CA THR A 12 2.96 10.29 -1.57
C THR A 12 3.94 11.46 -1.56
N VAL A 13 3.97 12.19 -0.46
CA VAL A 13 4.87 13.32 -0.33
C VAL A 13 6.32 12.85 -0.36
N ALA A 14 6.62 11.76 0.33
CA ALA A 14 7.98 11.25 0.35
C ALA A 14 8.46 10.90 -1.05
N ILE A 15 7.60 10.26 -1.84
CA ILE A 15 7.94 9.90 -3.20
C ILE A 15 8.13 11.14 -4.07
N ALA A 16 7.24 12.11 -3.91
CA ALA A 16 7.34 13.35 -4.67
C ALA A 16 8.64 14.08 -4.37
N LEU A 17 9.04 14.10 -3.10
CA LEU A 17 10.27 14.77 -2.71
C LEU A 17 11.50 14.12 -3.29
N LEU A 18 11.44 12.82 -3.52
CA LEU A 18 12.56 12.12 -4.11
C LEU A 18 12.59 12.21 -5.63
N GLY A 19 11.51 12.70 -6.22
CA GLY A 19 11.44 12.82 -7.67
C GLY A 19 11.41 11.49 -8.40
N ILE A 20 10.91 10.45 -7.74
CA ILE A 20 10.85 9.13 -8.33
C ILE A 20 9.67 9.05 -9.28
N SER A 21 9.94 8.50 -10.46
CA SER A 21 8.92 8.33 -11.49
C SER A 21 8.64 6.84 -11.67
N PRO A 22 7.40 6.45 -11.95
CA PRO A 22 7.12 5.03 -12.19
C PRO A 22 7.99 4.42 -13.28
N LEU A 23 8.34 5.22 -14.29
CA LEU A 23 9.13 4.69 -15.39
C LEU A 23 10.57 4.42 -15.01
N SER A 24 11.05 4.94 -13.90
CA SER A 24 12.42 4.74 -13.49
C SER A 24 12.61 3.48 -12.66
N GLN A 25 11.56 2.75 -12.39
CA GLN A 25 11.65 1.55 -11.57
C GLN A 25 12.21 0.39 -12.37
N ALA A 26 13.20 -0.27 -11.81
CA ALA A 26 13.77 -1.46 -12.45
C ALA A 26 12.89 -2.63 -12.15
N LYS A 27 12.86 -3.59 -13.09
CA LYS A 27 12.08 -4.62 -12.90
C LYS A 27 12.62 -5.75 -12.33
N LYS A 28 12.42 -6.52 -11.68
CA LYS A 28 12.82 -7.53 -11.22
C LYS A 28 12.84 -8.41 -10.50
N VAL A 29 12.66 -9.19 -10.21
CA VAL A 29 12.90 -10.16 -10.08
C VAL A 29 12.68 -11.12 -9.16
N GLU A 30 12.80 -11.43 -8.20
CA GLU A 30 12.51 -12.37 -7.36
C GLU A 30 11.08 -12.65 -7.42
N THR A 31 10.45 -13.62 -6.91
CA THR A 31 9.03 -13.95 -6.96
C THR A 31 8.23 -12.89 -6.19
N PRO A 32 7.55 -12.01 -6.83
CA PRO A 32 6.81 -10.98 -6.12
C PRO A 32 5.54 -11.58 -5.52
N SER A 33 4.94 -10.88 -4.56
CA SER A 33 3.67 -11.32 -4.00
C SER A 33 2.59 -11.17 -5.09
N SER A 34 1.47 -11.86 -4.89
CA SER A 34 0.38 -11.83 -5.86
C SER A 34 -0.16 -10.43 -6.09
N ILE A 35 -0.19 -9.62 -5.03
CA ILE A 35 -0.72 -8.27 -5.17
C ILE A 35 0.23 -7.40 -5.97
N ILE A 36 1.52 -7.58 -5.80
CA ILE A 36 2.50 -6.81 -6.57
C ILE A 36 2.40 -7.17 -8.04
N SER A 37 2.26 -8.48 -8.33
CA SER A 37 2.09 -8.93 -9.70
C SER A 37 0.84 -8.33 -10.33
N LEU A 38 -0.23 -8.25 -9.57
CA LEU A 38 -1.48 -7.66 -10.04
C LEU A 38 -1.29 -6.18 -10.38
N MET A 39 -0.67 -5.43 -9.48
CA MET A 39 -0.45 -4.01 -9.69
C MET A 39 0.43 -3.76 -10.91
N GLU A 40 1.47 -4.55 -11.04
CA GLU A 40 2.38 -4.42 -12.16
C GLU A 40 1.67 -4.68 -13.48
N LYS A 41 0.90 -5.76 -13.52
CA LYS A 41 0.15 -6.13 -14.71
C LYS A 41 -0.77 -5.00 -15.18
N TYR A 42 -1.55 -4.46 -14.25
CA TYR A 42 -2.52 -3.42 -14.63
C TYR A 42 -1.86 -2.09 -14.92
N SER A 43 -0.69 -1.82 -14.34
CA SER A 43 0.02 -0.61 -14.69
C SER A 43 0.59 -0.69 -16.11
N GLU A 44 0.90 -1.89 -16.58
CA GLU A 44 1.39 -2.07 -17.93
C GLU A 44 0.28 -2.05 -18.97
N GLU A 45 -0.90 -2.45 -18.57
CA GLU A 45 -2.03 -2.56 -19.50
C GLU A 45 -2.94 -1.34 -19.51
N THR A 46 -2.76 -0.42 -18.57
CA THR A 46 -3.65 0.74 -18.43
C THR A 46 -2.83 1.98 -18.10
N ASP A 47 -3.53 3.07 -17.76
CA ASP A 47 -2.90 4.32 -17.35
C ASP A 47 -2.55 4.32 -15.86
N ALA A 48 -2.71 3.19 -15.17
CA ALA A 48 -2.43 3.14 -13.74
C ALA A 48 -0.97 3.37 -13.46
N GLU A 49 -0.69 4.05 -12.35
CA GLU A 49 0.66 4.31 -11.91
C GLU A 49 1.09 3.26 -10.89
N PHE A 50 2.31 2.81 -10.98
CA PHE A 50 2.81 1.81 -10.07
C PHE A 50 4.25 2.17 -9.69
N ILE A 51 4.51 2.28 -8.40
CA ILE A 51 5.83 2.58 -7.87
C ILE A 51 6.21 1.50 -6.87
N ASN A 52 7.39 0.95 -7.03
CA ASN A 52 7.89 -0.10 -6.14
C ASN A 52 9.19 0.38 -5.52
N LEU A 53 9.14 0.71 -4.22
CA LEU A 53 10.30 1.18 -3.50
C LEU A 53 10.88 0.05 -2.69
N LYS A 54 12.14 -0.30 -2.96
CA LYS A 54 12.82 -1.31 -2.17
C LYS A 54 14.32 -1.02 -2.23
N GLY A 55 15.08 -1.70 -1.38
CA GLY A 55 16.53 -1.56 -1.35
C GLY A 55 16.95 -0.14 -1.12
N LEU A 56 17.84 0.34 -1.97
CA LEU A 56 18.41 1.65 -1.82
C LEU A 56 17.39 2.77 -1.93
N LEU A 57 16.42 2.62 -2.82
CA LEU A 57 15.38 3.63 -2.98
C LEU A 57 14.57 3.79 -1.71
N LEU A 58 14.24 2.67 -1.08
CA LEU A 58 13.50 2.74 0.17
C LEU A 58 14.33 3.38 1.25
N LYS A 59 15.61 3.11 1.27
CA LYS A 59 16.52 3.72 2.24
C LYS A 59 16.50 5.23 2.14
N PHE A 60 16.45 5.75 0.94
CA PHE A 60 16.38 7.19 0.74
C PHE A 60 15.03 7.76 1.14
N ALA A 61 13.98 6.97 1.00
CA ALA A 61 12.65 7.45 1.34
C ALA A 61 12.39 7.51 2.85
N LYS A 62 13.01 6.61 3.63
CA LYS A 62 12.76 6.54 5.05
C LYS A 62 13.00 7.84 5.82
N PRO A 63 14.09 8.56 5.57
CA PRO A 63 14.30 9.81 6.30
C PRO A 63 13.20 10.84 6.09
N ALA A 64 12.54 10.82 4.95
CA ALA A 64 11.45 11.75 4.69
C ALA A 64 10.23 11.49 5.57
N MET A 65 10.14 10.27 6.15
CA MET A 65 9.03 9.91 7.01
C MET A 65 9.41 9.98 8.49
N LYS A 66 10.63 10.38 8.78
CA LYS A 66 11.20 10.31 10.11
C LYS A 66 10.40 11.04 11.18
N ASP A 67 9.84 12.18 10.84
CA ASP A 67 9.11 12.97 11.81
C ASP A 67 7.60 12.76 11.73
N THR A 68 7.17 11.69 11.10
CA THR A 68 5.76 11.40 10.97
C THR A 68 5.36 10.32 11.98
N PRO A 69 4.06 10.18 12.24
CA PRO A 69 3.59 9.11 13.13
C PRO A 69 3.89 7.70 12.60
N MET A 70 4.25 7.59 11.33
CA MET A 70 4.53 6.30 10.72
C MET A 70 6.01 5.92 10.76
N ALA A 71 6.85 6.76 11.39
CA ALA A 71 8.29 6.54 11.36
C ALA A 71 8.71 5.16 11.83
N ASP A 72 8.12 4.70 12.93
CA ASP A 72 8.49 3.40 13.49
C ASP A 72 8.10 2.26 12.57
N MET A 73 6.93 2.35 11.96
CA MET A 73 6.49 1.31 11.05
C MET A 73 7.37 1.27 9.81
N VAL A 74 7.71 2.44 9.27
CA VAL A 74 8.50 2.51 8.05
C VAL A 74 9.87 1.87 8.24
N GLU A 75 10.43 1.97 9.45
CA GLU A 75 11.73 1.34 9.70
C GLU A 75 11.69 -0.17 9.59
N CYS A 76 10.53 -0.77 9.73
CA CYS A 76 10.38 -2.22 9.65
C CYS A 76 10.18 -2.72 8.22
N LEU A 77 10.11 -1.82 7.25
CA LEU A 77 9.73 -2.19 5.89
C LEU A 77 10.93 -2.49 5.00
N GLU A 78 10.73 -3.45 4.13
CA GLU A 78 11.72 -3.80 3.11
C GLU A 78 11.24 -3.38 1.73
N ASN A 79 9.97 -3.15 1.57
CA ASN A 79 9.38 -2.86 0.27
C ASN A 79 8.06 -2.12 0.46
N ILE A 80 7.88 -1.05 -0.30
CA ILE A 80 6.60 -0.33 -0.33
C ILE A 80 6.19 -0.21 -1.78
N CYS A 81 4.99 -0.69 -2.11
CA CYS A 81 4.46 -0.57 -3.46
C CYS A 81 3.22 0.29 -3.43
N ILE A 82 3.10 1.19 -4.38
CA ILE A 82 1.97 2.10 -4.47
C ILE A 82 1.38 2.02 -5.86
N PHE A 83 0.09 1.84 -5.92
CA PHE A 83 -0.66 1.74 -7.16
C PHE A 83 -1.79 2.75 -7.14
N HIS A 84 -1.96 3.48 -8.21
CA HIS A 84 -3.04 4.46 -8.31
C HIS A 84 -3.59 4.52 -9.72
N VAL A 85 -4.90 4.60 -9.83
CA VAL A 85 -5.56 4.87 -11.10
C VAL A 85 -6.79 5.71 -10.80
N ASP A 86 -7.02 6.73 -11.61
CA ASP A 86 -8.21 7.56 -11.43
C ASP A 86 -9.46 6.78 -11.76
N LYS A 87 -9.43 6.02 -12.81
CA LYS A 87 -10.61 5.30 -13.25
C LYS A 87 -10.26 4.26 -14.30
N PHE A 88 -10.89 3.10 -14.20
CA PHE A 88 -10.80 2.09 -15.24
C PHE A 88 -12.07 2.14 -16.09
N SER A 89 -11.99 1.64 -17.32
CA SER A 89 -13.20 1.42 -18.12
C SER A 89 -14.03 0.34 -17.41
N SER A 90 -15.30 0.23 -17.77
CA SER A 90 -16.17 -0.78 -17.18
C SER A 90 -15.63 -2.18 -17.35
N GLU A 91 -15.11 -2.45 -18.51
CA GLU A 91 -14.60 -3.76 -18.84
C GLU A 91 -13.36 -4.10 -18.01
N VAL A 92 -12.42 -3.17 -17.94
CA VAL A 92 -11.21 -3.36 -17.17
C VAL A 92 -11.54 -3.44 -15.68
N SER A 93 -12.51 -2.63 -15.24
CA SER A 93 -12.92 -2.61 -13.85
C SER A 93 -13.43 -3.95 -13.38
N LYS A 94 -14.25 -4.60 -14.19
CA LYS A 94 -14.77 -5.92 -13.87
C LYS A 94 -13.64 -6.94 -13.70
N LYS A 95 -12.72 -6.91 -14.65
CA LYS A 95 -11.60 -7.82 -14.64
C LYS A 95 -10.71 -7.57 -13.45
N PHE A 96 -10.41 -6.29 -13.20
CA PHE A 96 -9.55 -5.90 -12.09
C PHE A 96 -10.17 -6.34 -10.76
N ASN A 97 -11.47 -6.09 -10.59
CA ASN A 97 -12.15 -6.45 -9.34
C ASN A 97 -12.15 -7.95 -9.10
N ALA A 98 -12.32 -8.73 -10.16
CA ALA A 98 -12.28 -10.19 -10.04
C ALA A 98 -10.89 -10.67 -9.66
N ASP A 99 -9.88 -10.13 -10.33
CA ASP A 99 -8.48 -10.50 -10.03
C ASP A 99 -8.09 -10.07 -8.63
N LEU A 100 -8.52 -8.88 -8.23
CA LEU A 100 -8.19 -8.37 -6.91
C LEU A 100 -8.86 -9.20 -5.82
N ALA A 101 -10.13 -9.58 -6.02
CA ALA A 101 -10.83 -10.42 -5.05
C ALA A 101 -10.11 -11.73 -4.84
N ALA A 102 -9.60 -12.33 -5.91
CA ALA A 102 -8.87 -13.57 -5.81
C ALA A 102 -7.59 -13.41 -5.00
N VAL A 103 -6.88 -12.31 -5.23
CA VAL A 103 -5.65 -12.04 -4.48
C VAL A 103 -5.95 -11.76 -3.02
N LEU A 104 -6.99 -10.95 -2.76
CA LEU A 104 -7.34 -10.58 -1.39
C LEU A 104 -7.82 -11.76 -0.56
N SER A 105 -8.27 -12.83 -1.22
CA SER A 105 -8.69 -14.01 -0.48
C SER A 105 -7.53 -14.66 0.26
N GLU A 106 -6.30 -14.31 -0.09
CA GLU A 106 -5.11 -14.82 0.58
C GLU A 106 -4.75 -14.03 1.83
N TYR A 107 -5.47 -12.96 2.11
CA TYR A 107 -5.17 -12.07 3.21
C TYR A 107 -6.23 -12.15 4.30
N ILE A 108 -5.88 -11.64 5.47
CA ILE A 108 -6.82 -11.47 6.56
C ILE A 108 -7.28 -10.02 6.51
N LYS A 109 -8.59 -9.81 6.47
CA LYS A 109 -9.13 -8.46 6.47
C LYS A 109 -9.13 -7.95 7.89
N VAL A 110 -8.43 -6.86 8.13
CA VAL A 110 -8.29 -6.29 9.47
C VAL A 110 -9.42 -5.33 9.79
N THR A 111 -9.69 -4.42 8.87
CA THR A 111 -10.73 -3.43 9.10
C THR A 111 -11.19 -2.84 7.79
N GLU A 112 -12.35 -2.21 7.84
CA GLU A 112 -12.89 -1.52 6.68
C GLU A 112 -13.67 -0.33 7.21
N THR A 113 -13.39 0.85 6.69
CA THR A 113 -14.12 2.05 7.10
C THR A 113 -14.65 2.74 5.86
N LYS A 114 -15.77 3.41 6.02
CA LYS A 114 -16.34 4.17 4.93
C LYS A 114 -16.64 5.56 5.44
N GLU A 115 -16.09 6.56 4.79
CA GLU A 115 -16.27 7.93 5.19
C GLU A 115 -16.61 8.72 3.95
N ASP A 116 -17.77 9.34 3.95
CA ASP A 116 -18.29 9.99 2.76
C ASP A 116 -18.43 8.92 1.67
N LYS A 117 -17.73 9.01 0.60
CA LYS A 117 -17.81 8.02 -0.47
C LYS A 117 -16.52 7.23 -0.58
N ILE A 118 -15.63 7.42 0.39
CA ILE A 118 -14.33 6.75 0.35
C ILE A 118 -14.36 5.52 1.23
N LEU A 119 -14.02 4.38 0.64
CA LEU A 119 -13.93 3.13 1.35
C LEU A 119 -12.46 2.80 1.55
N ASN A 120 -12.07 2.57 2.78
CA ASN A 120 -10.70 2.17 3.11
C ASN A 120 -10.72 0.82 3.79
N SER A 121 -9.85 -0.06 3.35
CA SER A 121 -9.75 -1.40 3.91
C SER A 121 -8.31 -1.74 4.18
N ILE A 122 -8.06 -2.43 5.27
CA ILE A 122 -6.72 -2.90 5.60
C ILE A 122 -6.73 -4.42 5.63
N TYR A 123 -5.75 -5.00 4.96
CA TYR A 123 -5.57 -6.46 4.91
C TYR A 123 -4.16 -6.78 5.34
N MET A 124 -3.94 -7.99 5.83
CA MET A 124 -2.59 -8.37 6.25
C MET A 124 -2.31 -9.85 5.98
N LYS A 125 -1.02 -10.17 5.92
CA LYS A 125 -0.53 -11.54 5.99
C LYS A 125 0.43 -11.58 7.16
N GLN A 126 0.41 -12.65 7.92
CA GLN A 126 1.28 -12.78 9.09
C GLN A 126 2.40 -13.77 8.85
N ALA A 127 3.57 -13.45 9.38
CA ALA A 127 4.68 -14.38 9.39
C ALA A 127 4.56 -15.29 10.61
N ASP A 128 4.10 -14.73 11.72
CA ASP A 128 3.86 -15.49 12.96
C ASP A 128 2.87 -14.70 13.81
N GLU A 129 2.67 -15.13 15.04
CA GLU A 129 1.65 -14.53 15.92
C GLU A 129 1.87 -13.06 16.20
N ASN A 130 3.08 -12.60 16.14
CA ASN A 130 3.42 -11.24 16.53
C ASN A 130 3.92 -10.38 15.38
N THR A 131 4.05 -10.94 14.20
CA THR A 131 4.69 -10.25 13.08
C THR A 131 3.85 -10.31 11.82
N ILE A 132 3.64 -9.15 11.22
CA ILE A 132 2.96 -9.02 9.95
C ILE A 132 4.02 -9.00 8.85
N SER A 133 3.89 -9.86 7.87
CA SER A 133 4.82 -9.89 6.74
C SER A 133 4.38 -8.97 5.63
N GLU A 134 3.10 -8.67 5.54
CA GLU A 134 2.60 -7.83 4.47
C GLU A 134 1.34 -7.10 4.94
N LEU A 135 1.32 -5.79 4.78
CA LEU A 135 0.18 -4.97 5.15
C LEU A 135 -0.29 -4.25 3.90
N LEU A 136 -1.56 -4.35 3.60
CA LEU A 136 -2.13 -3.79 2.39
C LEU A 136 -3.26 -2.84 2.72
N VAL A 137 -3.20 -1.64 2.16
CA VAL A 137 -4.25 -0.65 2.33
C VAL A 137 -4.88 -0.43 0.96
N TYR A 138 -6.18 -0.63 0.87
CA TYR A 138 -6.94 -0.51 -0.37
C TYR A 138 -7.99 0.58 -0.17
N SER A 139 -7.99 1.55 -1.05
CA SER A 139 -8.90 2.67 -0.93
C SER A 139 -9.60 2.92 -2.25
N THR A 140 -10.92 3.14 -2.21
CA THR A 140 -11.70 3.49 -3.39
C THR A 140 -12.59 4.68 -3.07
N GLY A 141 -13.10 5.32 -4.11
CA GLY A 141 -13.97 6.47 -3.98
C GLY A 141 -13.41 7.66 -4.71
N ASP A 142 -12.12 7.89 -4.57
CA ASP A 142 -11.42 8.95 -5.26
C ASP A 142 -10.33 8.25 -6.05
N GLY A 143 -10.75 7.50 -7.05
CA GLY A 143 -9.85 6.63 -7.76
C GLY A 143 -9.65 5.34 -7.00
N ILE A 144 -8.68 4.55 -7.43
CA ILE A 144 -8.32 3.30 -6.77
C ILE A 144 -6.88 3.46 -6.30
N ASN A 145 -6.65 3.20 -5.02
CA ASN A 145 -5.33 3.31 -4.43
C ASN A 145 -5.01 2.04 -3.66
N ILE A 146 -3.85 1.46 -3.91
CA ILE A 146 -3.39 0.31 -3.17
C ILE A 146 -1.98 0.59 -2.71
N VAL A 147 -1.75 0.44 -1.40
CA VAL A 147 -0.40 0.57 -0.84
C VAL A 147 -0.09 -0.75 -0.16
N THR A 148 1.00 -1.37 -0.54
CA THR A 148 1.43 -2.63 0.04
C THR A 148 2.77 -2.41 0.72
N MET A 149 2.86 -2.85 1.96
CA MET A 149 4.06 -2.71 2.76
C MET A 149 4.53 -4.09 3.19
N ILE A 150 5.74 -4.43 2.80
CA ILE A 150 6.31 -5.75 3.08
C ILE A 150 7.51 -5.60 3.98
N GLY A 151 7.62 -6.44 4.97
CA GLY A 151 8.73 -6.41 5.90
C GLY A 151 8.46 -7.29 7.10
N SER A 152 8.97 -6.87 8.24
CA SER A 152 8.73 -7.55 9.51
C SER A 152 8.09 -6.54 10.43
N ILE A 153 6.78 -6.39 10.33
CA ILE A 153 6.05 -5.36 11.05
C ILE A 153 5.46 -5.93 12.32
N PRO A 154 5.83 -5.41 13.49
CA PRO A 154 5.23 -5.89 14.73
C PRO A 154 3.74 -5.59 14.74
N ILE A 155 2.96 -6.53 15.24
CA ILE A 155 1.50 -6.32 15.32
C ILE A 155 1.18 -5.10 16.17
N SER A 156 2.03 -4.77 17.14
CA SER A 156 1.82 -3.60 17.97
C SER A 156 1.78 -2.31 17.15
N GLU A 157 2.46 -2.28 16.00
CA GLU A 157 2.40 -1.09 15.15
C GLU A 157 1.02 -0.93 14.53
N LEU A 158 0.39 -2.04 14.16
CA LEU A 158 -0.96 -1.99 13.62
C LEU A 158 -1.94 -1.55 14.71
N GLU A 159 -1.73 -2.02 15.93
CA GLU A 159 -2.57 -1.62 17.06
C GLU A 159 -2.45 -0.14 17.35
N LYS A 160 -1.25 0.42 17.22
CA LYS A 160 -1.05 1.85 17.40
C LYS A 160 -1.81 2.64 16.33
N MET A 161 -1.79 2.16 15.11
CA MET A 161 -2.54 2.79 14.04
C MET A 161 -4.03 2.82 14.34
N ALA A 162 -4.57 1.69 14.78
CA ALA A 162 -5.99 1.59 15.10
C ALA A 162 -6.36 2.50 16.26
N ALA A 163 -5.50 2.57 17.27
CA ALA A 163 -5.75 3.43 18.42
C ALA A 163 -5.74 4.89 18.02
N SER A 164 -4.82 5.29 17.14
CA SER A 164 -4.75 6.66 16.68
C SER A 164 -6.01 7.07 15.94
N GLU A 165 -6.59 6.13 15.18
CA GLU A 165 -7.81 6.43 14.46
C GLU A 165 -8.98 6.68 15.38
N THR A 166 -9.04 5.99 16.49
CA THR A 166 -10.16 6.12 17.38
C THR A 166 -10.02 7.27 18.34
N GLU A 167 -8.84 7.79 18.46
CA GLU A 167 -8.61 8.89 19.32
C GLU A 167 -8.98 10.22 18.81
N LYS A 168 -9.55 10.45 17.77
CA LYS A 168 -9.82 11.69 17.25
C LYS A 168 -10.78 12.47 17.86
#